data_9bdb21f468b20c56b0652b0026cc9c26
#
_entry.id   9bdb21f468b20c56b0652b0026cc9c26
#
_cell.length_a   1.000
_cell.length_b   1.000
_cell.length_c   1.000
_cell.angle_alpha   90.00
_cell.angle_beta   90.00
_cell.angle_gamma   90.00
#
_symmetry.space_group_name_H-M   'P 1'
#
loop_
_entity.id
_entity.type
_entity.pdbx_description
1 polymer ?
#
loop_
_entity_poly.entity_id
_entity_poly.type
_entity_poly.pdbx_seq_one_letter_code
_entity_poly.pdbx_strand_id
1 'polypeptide(L)'
;MRIGIITLWQSNDNYGQQLQCWALQQALLKLGHEPYLIRYDIDGRINNTKKPLWKKILKVVLLYPLIKKLIRIKKDKVEKGLISYNATKNKERRFDEFRNVNIIQSDTVFKNLKELQDNPPQADAYIVGSDQVWAHLLSNYENRAMFLDFGDAKVKRIAYAPSFSMQLYPIGLRQELVDNLSRFNSLSVREKSGGNICKKHGFDVSVVVDPTMLLTKEDYNVLQSNEKHTKYLFLYYLNISNPEDIEWNELKRIAHKEGLKVIATPASGYFPGRELFDGVEYQYATINQWINLIESAEIVATTSFHGVVFCILHHTPFIYFPLSGKYSRGNNRVVDLCQDLSLSGQIWHPKASLEEMMNNDINWADVDLKLKNMRNESQNFLYNSLI
;
A
#
# COMPACT_ATOMS: atom_id res chain seq x y z
N MET A 1 -24.08 -8.15 -9.87
CA MET A 1 -23.72 -6.83 -10.45
C MET A 1 -22.31 -6.91 -11.00
N ARG A 2 -22.07 -6.26 -12.14
CA ARG A 2 -20.72 -6.05 -12.68
C ARG A 2 -20.11 -4.81 -12.00
N ILE A 3 -18.95 -4.95 -11.34
CA ILE A 3 -18.37 -3.89 -10.51
C ILE A 3 -16.97 -3.55 -10.99
N GLY A 4 -16.79 -2.30 -11.45
CA GLY A 4 -15.48 -1.76 -11.83
C GLY A 4 -14.73 -1.19 -10.63
N ILE A 5 -13.56 -1.73 -10.31
CA ILE A 5 -12.70 -1.26 -9.22
C ILE A 5 -11.57 -0.42 -9.79
N ILE A 6 -11.36 0.79 -9.27
CA ILE A 6 -10.19 1.62 -9.59
C ILE A 6 -9.33 1.80 -8.34
N THR A 7 -8.06 1.46 -8.43
CA THR A 7 -7.08 1.55 -7.33
C THR A 7 -5.66 1.62 -7.86
N LEU A 8 -4.68 1.77 -6.95
CA LEU A 8 -3.27 1.64 -7.29
C LEU A 8 -2.95 0.15 -7.54
N TRP A 9 -2.46 -0.19 -8.73
CA TRP A 9 -2.25 -1.58 -9.15
C TRP A 9 -0.90 -1.85 -9.83
N GLN A 10 -0.21 -0.81 -10.30
CA GLN A 10 0.94 -0.92 -11.21
C GLN A 10 2.27 -1.23 -10.53
N SER A 11 2.32 -1.27 -9.20
CA SER A 11 3.57 -1.54 -8.49
C SER A 11 4.10 -2.94 -8.78
N ASN A 12 5.41 -3.04 -8.92
CA ASN A 12 6.15 -4.30 -9.08
C ASN A 12 6.98 -4.64 -7.83
N ASP A 13 6.74 -3.95 -6.71
CA ASP A 13 7.49 -4.09 -5.47
C ASP A 13 6.66 -3.79 -4.20
N ASN A 14 5.38 -3.45 -4.33
CA ASN A 14 4.48 -3.21 -3.21
C ASN A 14 3.43 -4.33 -3.12
N TYR A 15 3.65 -5.27 -2.22
CA TYR A 15 2.79 -6.44 -1.99
C TYR A 15 1.37 -6.04 -1.60
N GLY A 16 1.24 -5.05 -0.73
CA GLY A 16 -0.05 -4.57 -0.27
C GLY A 16 -0.94 -4.03 -1.39
N GLN A 17 -0.36 -3.35 -2.39
CA GLN A 17 -1.15 -2.87 -3.54
C GLN A 17 -1.78 -4.01 -4.34
N GLN A 18 -1.10 -5.13 -4.48
CA GLN A 18 -1.64 -6.29 -5.19
C GLN A 18 -2.71 -6.98 -4.34
N LEU A 19 -2.37 -7.22 -3.08
CA LEU A 19 -3.22 -7.98 -2.16
C LEU A 19 -4.53 -7.25 -1.80
N GLN A 20 -4.51 -5.91 -1.65
CA GLN A 20 -5.75 -5.17 -1.38
C GLN A 20 -6.71 -5.19 -2.58
N CYS A 21 -6.19 -5.13 -3.81
CA CYS A 21 -7.00 -5.25 -5.02
C CYS A 21 -7.61 -6.65 -5.14
N TRP A 22 -6.78 -7.69 -4.96
CA TRP A 22 -7.23 -9.08 -4.98
C TRP A 22 -8.27 -9.35 -3.88
N ALA A 23 -8.01 -8.91 -2.66
CA ALA A 23 -8.90 -9.14 -1.52
C ALA A 23 -10.27 -8.46 -1.68
N LEU A 24 -10.32 -7.23 -2.25
CA LEU A 24 -11.58 -6.58 -2.55
C LEU A 24 -12.38 -7.38 -3.59
N GLN A 25 -11.71 -7.90 -4.64
CA GLN A 25 -12.37 -8.75 -5.61
C GLN A 25 -12.90 -10.03 -4.96
N GLN A 26 -12.12 -10.70 -4.11
CA GLN A 26 -12.59 -11.91 -3.42
C GLN A 26 -13.80 -11.62 -2.50
N ALA A 27 -13.78 -10.51 -1.77
CA ALA A 27 -14.93 -10.10 -0.95
C ALA A 27 -16.19 -9.87 -1.78
N LEU A 28 -16.08 -9.21 -2.94
CA LEU A 28 -17.20 -8.98 -3.85
C LEU A 28 -17.69 -10.26 -4.54
N LEU A 29 -16.79 -11.18 -4.91
CA LEU A 29 -17.14 -12.50 -5.44
C LEU A 29 -17.93 -13.31 -4.42
N LYS A 30 -17.55 -13.29 -3.13
CA LYS A 30 -18.30 -13.93 -2.05
C LYS A 30 -19.71 -13.37 -1.88
N LEU A 31 -19.93 -12.10 -2.23
CA LEU A 31 -21.25 -11.46 -2.27
C LEU A 31 -22.04 -11.74 -3.57
N GLY A 32 -21.51 -12.54 -4.47
CA GLY A 32 -22.16 -12.90 -5.73
C GLY A 32 -22.08 -11.83 -6.82
N HIS A 33 -21.08 -10.95 -6.78
CA HIS A 33 -20.85 -9.93 -7.79
C HIS A 33 -19.73 -10.32 -8.76
N GLU A 34 -19.59 -9.58 -9.85
CA GLU A 34 -18.59 -9.76 -10.90
C GLU A 34 -17.60 -8.56 -10.89
N PRO A 35 -16.61 -8.56 -9.98
CA PRO A 35 -15.65 -7.47 -9.87
C PRO A 35 -14.56 -7.57 -10.94
N TYR A 36 -14.07 -6.42 -11.40
CA TYR A 36 -12.88 -6.34 -12.23
C TYR A 36 -12.11 -5.04 -11.97
N LEU A 37 -10.79 -5.10 -12.11
CA LEU A 37 -9.91 -3.94 -12.00
C LEU A 37 -9.99 -3.10 -13.28
N ILE A 38 -10.32 -1.82 -13.16
CA ILE A 38 -10.16 -0.82 -14.20
C ILE A 38 -8.68 -0.44 -14.25
N ARG A 39 -7.97 -0.85 -15.32
CA ARG A 39 -6.54 -0.57 -15.46
C ARG A 39 -6.32 0.88 -15.89
N TYR A 40 -6.19 1.76 -14.90
CA TYR A 40 -5.91 3.19 -15.09
C TYR A 40 -4.43 3.50 -14.80
N ASP A 41 -3.76 4.15 -15.75
CA ASP A 41 -2.33 4.52 -15.65
C ASP A 41 -2.15 5.92 -15.06
N ILE A 42 -2.30 6.04 -13.74
CA ILE A 42 -2.21 7.33 -13.03
C ILE A 42 -0.84 8.00 -13.15
N ASP A 43 0.23 7.22 -13.28
CA ASP A 43 1.61 7.72 -13.28
C ASP A 43 2.22 7.87 -14.68
N GLY A 44 1.48 7.51 -15.74
CA GLY A 44 2.02 7.44 -17.10
C GLY A 44 3.16 6.43 -17.25
N ARG A 45 3.23 5.42 -16.38
CA ARG A 45 4.32 4.42 -16.35
C ARG A 45 4.30 3.51 -17.56
N ILE A 46 3.11 3.26 -18.12
CA ILE A 46 2.92 2.43 -19.32
C ILE A 46 3.27 3.24 -20.58
N ASN A 47 3.15 4.55 -20.51
CA ASN A 47 3.54 5.46 -21.59
C ASN A 47 4.92 6.04 -21.32
N ASN A 48 5.95 5.46 -21.90
CA ASN A 48 7.29 6.04 -22.03
C ASN A 48 7.27 7.26 -22.97
N THR A 49 6.37 8.23 -22.78
CA THR A 49 6.41 9.50 -23.48
C THR A 49 7.50 10.34 -22.84
N LYS A 50 8.66 10.38 -23.50
CA LYS A 50 9.77 11.29 -23.20
C LYS A 50 9.20 12.69 -23.02
N LYS A 51 9.29 13.25 -21.81
CA LYS A 51 8.96 14.66 -21.55
C LYS A 51 9.72 15.52 -22.57
N PRO A 52 9.04 16.48 -23.24
CA PRO A 52 9.64 17.22 -24.34
C PRO A 52 10.92 17.95 -23.90
N LEU A 53 11.94 17.86 -24.73
CA LEU A 53 13.33 18.32 -24.49
C LEU A 53 13.46 19.83 -24.18
N TRP A 54 12.47 20.64 -24.59
CA TRP A 54 12.54 22.11 -24.48
C TRP A 54 12.47 22.67 -23.05
N LYS A 55 11.96 21.89 -22.06
CA LYS A 55 11.99 22.29 -20.63
C LYS A 55 13.39 22.18 -20.00
N LYS A 56 14.40 21.65 -20.69
CA LYS A 56 15.78 21.54 -20.21
C LYS A 56 16.67 22.72 -20.59
N ILE A 57 16.22 23.64 -21.41
CA ILE A 57 17.11 24.65 -22.07
C ILE A 57 17.25 25.96 -21.28
N LEU A 58 16.43 26.24 -20.26
CA LEU A 58 16.37 27.58 -19.62
C LEU A 58 17.14 27.74 -18.30
N LYS A 59 18.23 26.99 -18.06
CA LYS A 59 19.13 27.25 -16.92
C LYS A 59 20.59 27.00 -17.25
N VAL A 60 21.14 27.80 -18.13
CA VAL A 60 22.58 27.85 -18.37
C VAL A 60 23.07 29.28 -18.34
N VAL A 61 23.66 29.71 -17.24
CA VAL A 61 24.67 30.79 -17.23
C VAL A 61 25.69 30.54 -16.10
N LEU A 62 26.97 30.40 -16.50
CA LEU A 62 28.25 30.70 -15.86
C LEU A 62 28.89 29.71 -14.86
N LEU A 63 30.00 29.14 -15.34
CA LEU A 63 31.32 28.71 -14.75
C LEU A 63 31.41 27.89 -13.44
N TYR A 64 30.34 27.63 -12.73
CA TYR A 64 30.25 26.60 -11.67
C TYR A 64 29.90 25.18 -12.19
N PRO A 65 29.87 24.93 -13.51
CA PRO A 65 29.17 23.79 -14.12
C PRO A 65 29.99 22.52 -14.30
N LEU A 66 31.35 22.59 -14.37
CA LEU A 66 32.13 21.38 -14.73
C LEU A 66 32.16 20.37 -13.56
N ILE A 67 32.37 20.84 -12.34
CA ILE A 67 32.40 19.96 -11.17
C ILE A 67 30.98 19.46 -10.85
N LYS A 68 29.97 20.34 -10.92
CA LYS A 68 28.56 19.92 -10.80
C LYS A 68 28.12 18.99 -11.94
N LYS A 69 28.64 19.19 -13.15
CA LYS A 69 28.35 18.32 -14.31
C LYS A 69 28.96 16.93 -14.13
N LEU A 70 30.20 16.82 -13.63
CA LEU A 70 30.85 15.54 -13.34
C LEU A 70 30.18 14.79 -12.17
N ILE A 71 29.82 15.51 -11.09
CA ILE A 71 29.07 14.94 -9.96
C ILE A 71 27.68 14.49 -10.43
N ARG A 72 27.03 15.29 -11.27
CA ARG A 72 25.71 14.95 -11.84
C ARG A 72 25.78 13.75 -12.78
N ILE A 73 26.80 13.66 -13.64
CA ILE A 73 27.01 12.50 -14.54
C ILE A 73 27.28 11.24 -13.72
N LYS A 74 28.09 11.34 -12.65
CA LYS A 74 28.38 10.21 -11.76
C LYS A 74 27.12 9.78 -10.99
N LYS A 75 26.34 10.75 -10.50
CA LYS A 75 25.03 10.52 -9.84
C LYS A 75 24.01 9.91 -10.81
N ASP A 76 23.88 10.45 -12.02
CA ASP A 76 22.98 9.93 -13.07
C ASP A 76 23.36 8.52 -13.50
N LYS A 77 24.66 8.18 -13.52
CA LYS A 77 25.16 6.83 -13.87
C LYS A 77 24.86 5.82 -12.76
N VAL A 78 25.04 6.22 -11.49
CA VAL A 78 24.69 5.41 -10.33
C VAL A 78 23.18 5.21 -10.27
N GLU A 79 22.37 6.27 -10.46
CA GLU A 79 20.92 6.21 -10.47
C GLU A 79 20.39 5.30 -11.59
N LYS A 80 20.95 5.38 -12.79
CA LYS A 80 20.60 4.46 -13.90
C LYS A 80 20.99 3.02 -13.59
N GLY A 81 22.12 2.79 -12.95
CA GLY A 81 22.55 1.46 -12.51
C GLY A 81 21.57 0.87 -11.47
N LEU A 82 21.15 1.68 -10.49
CA LEU A 82 20.16 1.29 -9.49
C LEU A 82 18.79 0.99 -10.12
N ILE A 83 18.35 1.82 -11.06
CA ILE A 83 17.09 1.60 -11.79
C ILE A 83 17.12 0.26 -12.54
N SER A 84 18.24 -0.03 -13.22
CA SER A 84 18.41 -1.29 -13.95
C SER A 84 18.44 -2.49 -13.00
N TYR A 85 19.17 -2.40 -11.89
CA TYR A 85 19.22 -3.43 -10.86
C TYR A 85 17.83 -3.71 -10.28
N ASN A 86 17.10 -2.66 -9.89
CA ASN A 86 15.74 -2.78 -9.38
C ASN A 86 14.79 -3.44 -10.39
N ALA A 87 14.88 -3.06 -11.66
CA ALA A 87 14.07 -3.66 -12.72
C ALA A 87 14.33 -5.16 -12.85
N THR A 88 15.58 -5.59 -12.67
CA THR A 88 15.95 -7.01 -12.69
C THR A 88 15.41 -7.73 -11.47
N LYS A 89 15.61 -7.18 -10.27
CA LYS A 89 15.13 -7.76 -9.00
C LYS A 89 13.60 -7.79 -8.91
N ASN A 90 12.92 -6.77 -9.42
CA ASN A 90 11.46 -6.75 -9.44
C ASN A 90 10.86 -7.84 -10.35
N LYS A 91 11.60 -8.32 -11.37
CA LYS A 91 11.16 -9.49 -12.16
C LYS A 91 11.14 -10.78 -11.34
N GLU A 92 12.03 -10.95 -10.36
CA GLU A 92 12.06 -12.11 -9.47
C GLU A 92 10.76 -12.22 -8.66
N ARG A 93 10.11 -11.10 -8.35
CA ARG A 93 8.84 -11.04 -7.59
C ARG A 93 7.62 -11.55 -8.38
N ARG A 94 7.69 -11.59 -9.71
CA ARG A 94 6.65 -12.11 -10.61
C ARG A 94 5.29 -11.45 -10.41
N PHE A 95 5.24 -10.14 -10.11
CA PHE A 95 3.99 -9.44 -9.85
C PHE A 95 3.07 -9.36 -11.07
N ASP A 96 3.64 -9.26 -12.29
CA ASP A 96 2.85 -9.30 -13.53
C ASP A 96 2.11 -10.64 -13.66
N GLU A 97 2.79 -11.74 -13.33
CA GLU A 97 2.19 -13.07 -13.35
C GLU A 97 1.06 -13.18 -12.32
N PHE A 98 1.31 -12.71 -11.08
CA PHE A 98 0.27 -12.68 -10.04
C PHE A 98 -0.97 -11.92 -10.51
N ARG A 99 -0.79 -10.72 -11.10
CA ARG A 99 -1.91 -9.93 -11.64
C ARG A 99 -2.67 -10.66 -12.73
N ASN A 100 -1.95 -11.26 -13.67
CA ASN A 100 -2.58 -11.94 -14.80
C ASN A 100 -3.35 -13.19 -14.41
N VAL A 101 -2.93 -13.87 -13.34
CA VAL A 101 -3.57 -15.12 -12.87
C VAL A 101 -4.67 -14.85 -11.85
N ASN A 102 -4.46 -13.90 -10.93
CA ASN A 102 -5.29 -13.79 -9.74
C ASN A 102 -6.20 -12.55 -9.71
N ILE A 103 -5.96 -11.54 -10.55
CA ILE A 103 -6.77 -10.32 -10.59
C ILE A 103 -7.55 -10.25 -11.89
N ILE A 104 -8.88 -10.23 -11.81
CA ILE A 104 -9.75 -9.99 -12.96
C ILE A 104 -9.57 -8.54 -13.39
N GLN A 105 -9.25 -8.30 -14.65
CA GLN A 105 -8.85 -6.99 -15.17
C GLN A 105 -9.66 -6.58 -16.39
N SER A 106 -9.82 -5.27 -16.62
CA SER A 106 -10.34 -4.75 -17.88
C SER A 106 -9.40 -5.08 -19.05
N ASP A 107 -9.95 -5.32 -20.24
CA ASP A 107 -9.14 -5.52 -21.46
C ASP A 107 -8.37 -4.25 -21.84
N THR A 108 -8.97 -3.09 -21.58
CA THR A 108 -8.41 -1.78 -21.90
C THR A 108 -7.57 -1.24 -20.74
N VAL A 109 -6.43 -0.64 -21.09
CA VAL A 109 -5.64 0.21 -20.18
C VAL A 109 -5.93 1.66 -20.52
N PHE A 110 -6.51 2.39 -19.57
CA PHE A 110 -6.83 3.82 -19.72
C PHE A 110 -5.61 4.65 -19.33
N LYS A 111 -5.15 5.51 -20.24
CA LYS A 111 -3.90 6.27 -20.10
C LYS A 111 -4.08 7.63 -19.42
N ASN A 112 -5.30 8.11 -19.37
CA ASN A 112 -5.65 9.41 -18.81
C ASN A 112 -7.16 9.47 -18.49
N LEU A 113 -7.56 10.47 -17.69
CA LEU A 113 -8.97 10.65 -17.30
C LEU A 113 -9.89 10.87 -18.49
N LYS A 114 -9.40 11.55 -19.53
CA LYS A 114 -10.22 11.80 -20.71
C LYS A 114 -10.63 10.50 -21.41
N GLU A 115 -9.73 9.53 -21.52
CA GLU A 115 -10.07 8.20 -22.08
C GLU A 115 -11.15 7.48 -21.26
N LEU A 116 -11.08 7.58 -19.90
CA LEU A 116 -12.11 7.04 -19.02
C LEU A 116 -13.46 7.76 -19.19
N GLN A 117 -13.45 9.07 -19.42
CA GLN A 117 -14.67 9.86 -19.61
C GLN A 117 -15.30 9.64 -20.99
N ASP A 118 -14.48 9.57 -22.04
CA ASP A 118 -14.96 9.36 -23.42
C ASP A 118 -15.48 7.92 -23.64
N ASN A 119 -14.87 6.92 -22.98
CA ASN A 119 -15.21 5.50 -23.13
C ASN A 119 -15.23 4.80 -21.76
N PRO A 120 -16.17 5.13 -20.88
CA PRO A 120 -16.21 4.55 -19.54
C PRO A 120 -16.43 3.04 -19.61
N PRO A 121 -15.70 2.25 -18.77
CA PRO A 121 -15.90 0.82 -18.70
C PRO A 121 -17.32 0.50 -18.20
N GLN A 122 -17.99 -0.46 -18.81
CA GLN A 122 -19.36 -0.84 -18.43
C GLN A 122 -19.38 -1.50 -17.06
N ALA A 123 -20.20 -0.95 -16.15
CA ALA A 123 -20.43 -1.46 -14.81
C ALA A 123 -21.79 -1.02 -14.27
N ASP A 124 -22.33 -1.79 -13.32
CA ASP A 124 -23.51 -1.42 -12.52
C ASP A 124 -23.08 -0.52 -11.35
N ALA A 125 -21.84 -0.68 -10.87
CA ALA A 125 -21.23 0.16 -9.85
C ALA A 125 -19.73 0.34 -10.10
N TYR A 126 -19.21 1.49 -9.70
CA TYR A 126 -17.77 1.74 -9.59
C TYR A 126 -17.37 1.82 -8.13
N ILE A 127 -16.26 1.19 -7.78
CA ILE A 127 -15.64 1.27 -6.46
C ILE A 127 -14.24 1.87 -6.60
N VAL A 128 -13.94 2.90 -5.82
CA VAL A 128 -12.57 3.39 -5.64
C VAL A 128 -12.00 2.85 -4.32
N GLY A 129 -10.77 2.44 -4.37
CA GLY A 129 -10.02 2.00 -3.19
C GLY A 129 -9.65 0.52 -3.25
N SER A 130 -8.94 0.10 -2.30
CA SER A 130 -8.36 0.79 -1.14
C SER A 130 -7.06 1.53 -1.48
N ASP A 131 -6.17 1.59 -0.47
CA ASP A 131 -4.84 2.19 -0.51
C ASP A 131 -4.85 3.73 -0.62
N GLN A 132 -3.69 4.33 -0.86
CA GLN A 132 -3.45 5.79 -0.81
C GLN A 132 -3.97 6.52 -2.06
N VAL A 133 -5.09 6.10 -2.60
CA VAL A 133 -5.66 6.67 -3.84
C VAL A 133 -6.05 8.14 -3.68
N TRP A 134 -6.38 8.59 -2.48
CA TRP A 134 -6.71 9.99 -2.17
C TRP A 134 -5.55 10.79 -1.56
N ALA A 135 -4.37 10.19 -1.45
CA ALA A 135 -3.14 10.91 -1.07
C ALA A 135 -2.64 11.87 -2.17
N HIS A 136 -3.09 11.67 -3.40
CA HIS A 136 -2.80 12.52 -4.55
C HIS A 136 -3.79 13.68 -4.60
N LEU A 137 -3.26 14.91 -4.59
CA LEU A 137 -4.10 16.10 -4.57
C LEU A 137 -4.83 16.33 -5.89
N LEU A 138 -6.04 16.88 -5.82
CA LEU A 138 -6.89 17.23 -6.96
C LEU A 138 -6.32 18.34 -7.85
N SER A 139 -5.27 19.04 -7.41
CA SER A 139 -4.50 19.97 -8.26
C SER A 139 -3.94 19.33 -9.55
N ASN A 140 -3.82 18.00 -9.58
CA ASN A 140 -3.58 17.25 -10.81
C ASN A 140 -4.92 16.68 -11.31
N TYR A 141 -5.34 17.10 -12.51
CA TYR A 141 -6.60 16.69 -13.13
C TYR A 141 -6.77 15.16 -13.22
N GLU A 142 -5.69 14.43 -13.51
CA GLU A 142 -5.71 12.98 -13.66
C GLU A 142 -6.10 12.25 -12.34
N ASN A 143 -5.85 12.87 -11.18
CA ASN A 143 -6.21 12.29 -9.88
C ASN A 143 -7.73 12.23 -9.66
N ARG A 144 -8.53 12.97 -10.43
CA ARG A 144 -10.00 12.93 -10.39
C ARG A 144 -10.56 11.56 -10.80
N ALA A 145 -9.80 10.76 -11.55
CA ALA A 145 -10.16 9.36 -11.81
C ALA A 145 -10.36 8.56 -10.52
N MET A 146 -9.55 8.85 -9.47
CA MET A 146 -9.68 8.22 -8.14
C MET A 146 -10.85 8.79 -7.32
N PHE A 147 -11.58 9.76 -7.85
CA PHE A 147 -12.86 10.24 -7.33
C PHE A 147 -14.02 9.84 -8.26
N LEU A 148 -13.80 8.86 -9.14
CA LEU A 148 -14.79 8.30 -10.07
C LEU A 148 -15.44 9.38 -10.96
N ASP A 149 -14.64 10.39 -11.42
CA ASP A 149 -15.10 11.44 -12.29
C ASP A 149 -15.21 10.97 -13.75
N PHE A 150 -15.91 9.86 -13.94
CA PHE A 150 -16.19 9.23 -15.24
C PHE A 150 -17.46 8.39 -15.18
N GLY A 151 -17.95 7.98 -16.34
CA GLY A 151 -19.14 7.14 -16.48
C GLY A 151 -20.46 7.87 -16.26
N ASP A 152 -21.56 7.18 -16.54
CA ASP A 152 -22.93 7.73 -16.42
C ASP A 152 -23.22 8.05 -14.94
N ALA A 153 -23.97 9.14 -14.69
CA ALA A 153 -24.38 9.56 -13.37
C ALA A 153 -25.28 8.53 -12.63
N LYS A 154 -25.95 7.64 -13.37
CA LYS A 154 -26.80 6.59 -12.82
C LYS A 154 -26.02 5.41 -12.23
N VAL A 155 -24.75 5.24 -12.64
CA VAL A 155 -23.88 4.16 -12.10
C VAL A 155 -23.52 4.49 -10.65
N LYS A 156 -23.77 3.54 -9.75
CA LYS A 156 -23.41 3.72 -8.33
C LYS A 156 -21.92 3.98 -8.15
N ARG A 157 -21.57 4.93 -7.28
CA ARG A 157 -20.19 5.27 -6.93
C ARG A 157 -19.95 5.05 -5.46
N ILE A 158 -19.01 4.19 -5.13
CA ILE A 158 -18.71 3.76 -3.77
C ILE A 158 -17.23 4.01 -3.49
N ALA A 159 -16.93 4.63 -2.37
CA ALA A 159 -15.57 4.70 -1.85
C ALA A 159 -15.40 3.62 -0.79
N TYR A 160 -14.56 2.61 -1.06
CA TYR A 160 -14.23 1.58 -0.10
C TYR A 160 -12.80 1.72 0.41
N ALA A 161 -12.63 2.17 1.65
CA ALA A 161 -11.33 2.29 2.33
C ALA A 161 -10.23 3.08 1.57
N PRO A 162 -10.51 4.11 0.74
CA PRO A 162 -9.43 4.97 0.25
C PRO A 162 -8.76 5.68 1.42
N SER A 163 -7.45 5.96 1.27
CA SER A 163 -6.66 6.68 2.26
C SER A 163 -6.22 8.05 1.73
N PHE A 164 -6.43 9.08 2.54
CA PHE A 164 -5.87 10.40 2.27
C PHE A 164 -4.38 10.49 2.65
N SER A 165 -3.92 9.63 3.56
CA SER A 165 -2.54 9.72 4.09
C SER A 165 -2.15 11.12 4.56
N MET A 166 -3.11 11.87 5.07
CA MET A 166 -2.93 13.22 5.62
C MET A 166 -3.97 13.51 6.71
N GLN A 167 -3.67 14.45 7.59
CA GLN A 167 -4.57 14.86 8.67
C GLN A 167 -5.48 16.03 8.27
N LEU A 168 -5.03 16.86 7.35
CA LEU A 168 -5.76 18.04 6.89
C LEU A 168 -5.67 18.14 5.38
N TYR A 169 -6.80 18.35 4.72
CA TYR A 169 -6.84 18.62 3.29
C TYR A 169 -6.50 20.10 3.01
N PRO A 170 -5.71 20.40 1.95
CA PRO A 170 -5.30 21.77 1.63
C PRO A 170 -6.49 22.70 1.43
N ILE A 171 -6.44 23.90 2.04
CA ILE A 171 -7.55 24.87 2.02
C ILE A 171 -7.92 25.27 0.60
N GLY A 172 -6.92 25.49 -0.27
CA GLY A 172 -7.15 25.90 -1.66
C GLY A 172 -7.80 24.85 -2.57
N LEU A 173 -7.93 23.60 -2.08
CA LEU A 173 -8.54 22.48 -2.84
C LEU A 173 -9.85 21.99 -2.21
N ARG A 174 -10.38 22.69 -1.22
CA ARG A 174 -11.58 22.25 -0.47
C ARG A 174 -12.82 22.14 -1.34
N GLN A 175 -13.07 23.13 -2.20
CA GLN A 175 -14.25 23.11 -3.07
C GLN A 175 -14.20 21.96 -4.05
N GLU A 176 -13.05 21.73 -4.68
CA GLU A 176 -12.87 20.59 -5.57
C GLU A 176 -13.04 19.25 -4.85
N LEU A 177 -12.60 19.15 -3.58
CA LEU A 177 -12.83 17.96 -2.77
C LEU A 177 -14.33 17.74 -2.54
N VAL A 178 -15.06 18.78 -2.13
CA VAL A 178 -16.52 18.72 -1.90
C VAL A 178 -17.23 18.29 -3.19
N ASP A 179 -16.92 18.91 -4.32
CA ASP A 179 -17.53 18.60 -5.63
C ASP A 179 -17.29 17.15 -6.04
N ASN A 180 -16.11 16.60 -5.72
CA ASN A 180 -15.78 15.22 -6.07
C ASN A 180 -16.37 14.23 -5.07
N LEU A 181 -16.39 14.51 -3.76
CA LEU A 181 -17.02 13.65 -2.76
C LEU A 181 -18.54 13.57 -2.93
N SER A 182 -19.18 14.65 -3.41
CA SER A 182 -20.63 14.69 -3.68
C SER A 182 -21.11 13.70 -4.75
N ARG A 183 -20.19 13.12 -5.52
CA ARG A 183 -20.52 12.11 -6.55
C ARG A 183 -20.79 10.73 -5.97
N PHE A 184 -20.34 10.48 -4.75
CA PHE A 184 -20.43 9.15 -4.15
C PHE A 184 -21.81 8.90 -3.52
N ASN A 185 -22.34 7.71 -3.75
CA ASN A 185 -23.54 7.22 -3.10
C ASN A 185 -23.22 6.71 -1.69
N SER A 186 -22.03 6.15 -1.50
CA SER A 186 -21.56 5.64 -0.21
C SER A 186 -20.09 5.96 -0.02
N LEU A 187 -19.74 6.51 1.14
CA LEU A 187 -18.39 6.94 1.49
C LEU A 187 -17.85 6.15 2.68
N SER A 188 -16.72 5.51 2.50
CA SER A 188 -15.90 5.06 3.59
C SER A 188 -14.45 5.45 3.39
N VAL A 189 -13.67 5.38 4.44
CA VAL A 189 -12.21 5.62 4.45
C VAL A 189 -11.53 4.60 5.35
N ARG A 190 -10.22 4.42 5.17
CA ARG A 190 -9.44 3.43 5.91
C ARG A 190 -8.98 3.90 7.30
N GLU A 191 -8.79 5.20 7.50
CA GLU A 191 -8.25 5.77 8.73
C GLU A 191 -9.12 6.89 9.29
N LYS A 192 -9.07 7.08 10.63
CA LYS A 192 -9.84 8.09 11.37
C LYS A 192 -9.56 9.51 10.88
N SER A 193 -8.31 9.80 10.50
CA SER A 193 -7.94 11.12 9.94
C SER A 193 -8.67 11.42 8.62
N GLY A 194 -8.83 10.42 7.75
CA GLY A 194 -9.64 10.53 6.53
C GLY A 194 -11.12 10.78 6.83
N GLY A 195 -11.65 10.08 7.83
CA GLY A 195 -13.00 10.31 8.34
C GLY A 195 -13.22 11.74 8.81
N ASN A 196 -12.28 12.28 9.57
CA ASN A 196 -12.32 13.68 10.04
C ASN A 196 -12.27 14.69 8.88
N ILE A 197 -11.50 14.41 7.82
CA ILE A 197 -11.48 15.24 6.61
C ILE A 197 -12.88 15.27 5.99
N CYS A 198 -13.52 14.12 5.75
CA CYS A 198 -14.85 14.06 5.13
C CYS A 198 -15.91 14.74 5.99
N LYS A 199 -15.96 14.43 7.29
CA LYS A 199 -16.93 15.02 8.25
C LYS A 199 -16.80 16.54 8.34
N LYS A 200 -15.58 17.08 8.33
CA LYS A 200 -15.33 18.53 8.33
C LYS A 200 -15.89 19.23 7.09
N HIS A 201 -16.10 18.49 6.01
CA HIS A 201 -16.67 19.00 4.76
C HIS A 201 -18.17 18.63 4.59
N GLY A 202 -18.81 18.13 5.67
CA GLY A 202 -20.25 17.87 5.69
C GLY A 202 -20.68 16.50 5.16
N PHE A 203 -19.75 15.56 4.97
CA PHE A 203 -20.07 14.22 4.48
C PHE A 203 -20.18 13.22 5.62
N ASP A 204 -21.24 12.40 5.58
CA ASP A 204 -21.31 11.18 6.38
C ASP A 204 -20.36 10.14 5.79
N VAL A 205 -19.57 9.50 6.66
CA VAL A 205 -18.49 8.60 6.24
C VAL A 205 -18.24 7.53 7.29
N SER A 206 -18.13 6.29 6.85
CA SER A 206 -17.72 5.16 7.68
C SER A 206 -16.20 4.98 7.67
N VAL A 207 -15.62 4.59 8.80
CA VAL A 207 -14.24 4.09 8.86
C VAL A 207 -14.31 2.58 8.78
N VAL A 208 -13.65 1.98 7.76
CA VAL A 208 -13.72 0.54 7.48
C VAL A 208 -12.32 -0.05 7.38
N VAL A 209 -12.21 -1.35 7.56
CA VAL A 209 -10.93 -2.06 7.42
C VAL A 209 -10.44 -2.07 5.97
N ASP A 210 -9.11 -2.16 5.80
CA ASP A 210 -8.52 -2.43 4.48
C ASP A 210 -9.11 -3.73 3.89
N PRO A 211 -9.33 -3.84 2.56
CA PRO A 211 -9.87 -5.03 1.94
C PRO A 211 -9.17 -6.33 2.34
N THR A 212 -7.86 -6.27 2.62
CA THR A 212 -7.11 -7.43 3.08
C THR A 212 -7.63 -8.01 4.39
N MET A 213 -8.27 -7.20 5.22
CA MET A 213 -8.88 -7.64 6.49
C MET A 213 -10.36 -8.01 6.37
N LEU A 214 -11.00 -7.84 5.19
CA LEU A 214 -12.32 -8.42 4.91
C LEU A 214 -12.26 -9.95 4.81
N LEU A 215 -11.11 -10.47 4.49
CA LEU A 215 -10.81 -11.88 4.38
C LEU A 215 -10.21 -12.42 5.68
N THR A 216 -10.31 -13.72 5.88
CA THR A 216 -9.67 -14.44 6.98
C THR A 216 -8.37 -15.09 6.51
N LYS A 217 -7.55 -15.61 7.45
CA LYS A 217 -6.35 -16.38 7.12
C LYS A 217 -6.64 -17.50 6.12
N GLU A 218 -7.73 -18.22 6.34
CA GLU A 218 -8.13 -19.37 5.51
C GLU A 218 -8.39 -18.97 4.05
N ASP A 219 -8.88 -17.75 3.82
CA ASP A 219 -9.12 -17.22 2.47
C ASP A 219 -7.82 -17.01 1.69
N TYR A 220 -6.70 -16.81 2.38
CA TYR A 220 -5.38 -16.69 1.79
C TYR A 220 -4.69 -18.02 1.50
N ASN A 221 -5.26 -19.16 1.93
CA ASN A 221 -4.67 -20.49 1.69
C ASN A 221 -4.47 -20.79 0.19
N VAL A 222 -5.29 -20.20 -0.68
CA VAL A 222 -5.14 -20.32 -2.14
C VAL A 222 -3.88 -19.64 -2.69
N LEU A 223 -3.27 -18.77 -1.89
CA LEU A 223 -2.03 -18.05 -2.21
C LEU A 223 -0.83 -18.58 -1.40
N GLN A 224 -0.97 -19.69 -0.68
CA GLN A 224 0.14 -20.21 0.12
C GLN A 224 1.28 -20.75 -0.74
N SER A 225 2.50 -20.66 -0.20
CA SER A 225 3.71 -21.32 -0.69
C SER A 225 4.09 -22.45 0.29
N ASN A 226 4.63 -23.55 -0.24
CA ASN A 226 5.07 -24.69 0.58
C ASN A 226 6.54 -24.59 0.98
N GLU A 227 7.16 -23.43 0.85
CA GLU A 227 8.55 -23.23 1.23
C GLU A 227 8.73 -23.32 2.75
N LYS A 228 9.74 -24.08 3.19
CA LYS A 228 10.08 -24.21 4.60
C LYS A 228 11.36 -23.46 4.88
N HIS A 229 11.34 -22.64 5.90
CA HIS A 229 12.51 -21.94 6.41
C HIS A 229 12.88 -22.44 7.80
N THR A 230 14.16 -22.33 8.16
CA THR A 230 14.60 -22.49 9.56
C THR A 230 14.16 -21.26 10.35
N LYS A 231 14.24 -21.30 11.68
CA LYS A 231 13.92 -20.15 12.55
C LYS A 231 14.54 -18.84 12.04
N TYR A 232 13.72 -17.83 11.84
CA TYR A 232 14.17 -16.54 11.31
C TYR A 232 13.34 -15.36 11.81
N LEU A 233 13.97 -14.20 11.81
CA LEU A 233 13.35 -12.88 11.85
C LEU A 233 13.10 -12.45 10.39
N PHE A 234 11.87 -12.08 10.06
CA PHE A 234 11.55 -11.54 8.75
C PHE A 234 11.58 -10.01 8.78
N LEU A 235 12.39 -9.40 7.93
CA LEU A 235 12.49 -7.95 7.78
C LEU A 235 11.81 -7.50 6.49
N TYR A 236 10.62 -6.92 6.63
CA TYR A 236 9.89 -6.34 5.51
C TYR A 236 9.82 -4.82 5.62
N TYR A 237 10.53 -4.12 4.75
CA TYR A 237 10.70 -2.68 4.87
C TYR A 237 10.48 -1.91 3.57
N LEU A 238 10.02 -0.67 3.73
CA LEU A 238 9.84 0.31 2.66
C LEU A 238 10.12 1.73 3.19
N ASN A 239 10.46 2.64 2.29
CA ASN A 239 10.58 4.08 2.59
C ASN A 239 11.61 4.45 3.68
N ILE A 240 12.57 3.58 4.00
CA ILE A 240 13.70 3.89 4.87
C ILE A 240 14.96 4.14 4.03
N SER A 241 15.89 4.90 4.57
CA SER A 241 17.11 5.29 3.88
C SER A 241 18.37 4.76 4.56
N ASN A 242 18.31 4.50 5.85
CA ASN A 242 19.44 4.10 6.66
C ASN A 242 19.06 2.92 7.56
N PRO A 243 20.03 2.04 7.91
CA PRO A 243 19.80 0.95 8.85
C PRO A 243 19.32 1.42 10.24
N GLU A 244 19.75 2.60 10.66
CA GLU A 244 19.40 3.21 11.94
C GLU A 244 17.92 3.58 12.03
N ASP A 245 17.21 3.72 10.90
CA ASP A 245 15.76 3.98 10.88
C ASP A 245 14.94 2.87 11.56
N ILE A 246 15.55 1.68 11.77
CA ILE A 246 14.94 0.51 12.43
C ILE A 246 15.83 -0.07 13.53
N GLU A 247 16.74 0.70 14.09
CA GLU A 247 17.67 0.23 15.14
C GLU A 247 18.42 -1.06 14.74
N TRP A 248 18.92 -1.13 13.49
CA TRP A 248 19.41 -2.35 12.90
C TRP A 248 20.46 -3.08 13.73
N ASN A 249 21.43 -2.34 14.30
CA ASN A 249 22.50 -2.95 15.08
C ASN A 249 21.95 -3.73 16.31
N GLU A 250 20.96 -3.18 16.97
CA GLU A 250 20.33 -3.82 18.13
C GLU A 250 19.43 -4.98 17.69
N LEU A 251 18.64 -4.79 16.64
CA LEU A 251 17.79 -5.85 16.08
C LEU A 251 18.62 -7.06 15.64
N LYS A 252 19.76 -6.81 14.95
CA LYS A 252 20.71 -7.85 14.53
C LYS A 252 21.34 -8.55 15.72
N ARG A 253 21.74 -7.81 16.78
CA ARG A 253 22.31 -8.37 18.01
C ARG A 253 21.32 -9.33 18.67
N ILE A 254 20.05 -8.93 18.79
CA ILE A 254 19.01 -9.77 19.41
C ILE A 254 18.73 -10.99 18.55
N ALA A 255 18.56 -10.84 17.24
CA ALA A 255 18.35 -11.96 16.32
C ALA A 255 19.48 -13.00 16.44
N HIS A 256 20.73 -12.58 16.50
CA HIS A 256 21.87 -13.47 16.71
C HIS A 256 21.84 -14.17 18.08
N LYS A 257 21.49 -13.44 19.14
CA LYS A 257 21.34 -14.00 20.51
C LYS A 257 20.30 -15.11 20.54
N GLU A 258 19.18 -14.92 19.84
CA GLU A 258 18.05 -15.88 19.76
C GLU A 258 18.28 -16.99 18.70
N GLY A 259 19.43 -17.00 18.03
CA GLY A 259 19.76 -17.98 16.99
C GLY A 259 18.90 -17.86 15.73
N LEU A 260 18.35 -16.66 15.47
CA LEU A 260 17.53 -16.39 14.31
C LEU A 260 18.38 -15.96 13.11
N LYS A 261 18.13 -16.54 11.96
CA LYS A 261 18.54 -15.93 10.69
C LYS A 261 17.73 -14.68 10.44
N VAL A 262 18.24 -13.76 9.61
CA VAL A 262 17.43 -12.62 9.13
C VAL A 262 17.21 -12.77 7.64
N ILE A 263 15.95 -12.84 7.25
CA ILE A 263 15.52 -12.80 5.85
C ILE A 263 14.89 -11.44 5.59
N ALA A 264 15.30 -10.75 4.54
CA ALA A 264 14.80 -9.42 4.23
C ALA A 264 14.17 -9.34 2.85
N THR A 265 13.01 -8.73 2.78
CA THR A 265 12.36 -8.36 1.53
C THR A 265 12.22 -6.84 1.47
N PRO A 266 13.03 -6.14 0.66
CA PRO A 266 12.85 -4.72 0.43
C PRO A 266 11.62 -4.48 -0.45
N ALA A 267 10.83 -3.45 -0.12
CA ALA A 267 9.70 -3.03 -0.94
C ALA A 267 9.94 -1.64 -1.55
N SER A 268 8.90 -1.11 -2.21
CA SER A 268 8.98 0.19 -2.86
C SER A 268 9.35 1.31 -1.91
N GLY A 269 9.98 2.32 -2.45
CA GLY A 269 10.37 3.46 -1.68
C GLY A 269 11.50 4.25 -2.33
N TYR A 270 12.22 5.00 -1.52
CA TYR A 270 13.21 5.95 -1.97
C TYR A 270 14.37 5.29 -2.75
N PHE A 271 14.73 4.07 -2.37
CA PHE A 271 15.74 3.26 -3.07
C PHE A 271 15.22 1.84 -3.25
N PRO A 272 14.29 1.61 -4.18
CA PRO A 272 13.78 0.27 -4.41
C PRO A 272 14.93 -0.69 -4.74
N GLY A 273 14.91 -1.89 -4.16
CA GLY A 273 15.93 -2.92 -4.36
C GLY A 273 17.28 -2.62 -3.73
N ARG A 274 17.44 -1.56 -2.92
CA ARG A 274 18.68 -1.32 -2.21
C ARG A 274 18.80 -2.27 -1.02
N GLU A 275 19.86 -3.02 -1.00
CA GLU A 275 20.27 -3.86 0.12
C GLU A 275 20.97 -2.97 1.16
N LEU A 276 20.25 -2.64 2.26
CA LEU A 276 20.73 -1.71 3.29
C LEU A 276 21.46 -2.40 4.43
N PHE A 277 21.15 -3.67 4.66
CA PHE A 277 21.54 -4.38 5.88
C PHE A 277 22.60 -5.43 5.57
N ASP A 278 23.60 -5.52 6.44
CA ASP A 278 24.63 -6.54 6.38
C ASP A 278 24.22 -7.83 7.14
N GLY A 279 24.72 -8.97 6.69
CA GLY A 279 24.45 -10.27 7.34
C GLY A 279 23.01 -10.76 7.19
N VAL A 280 22.34 -10.34 6.13
CA VAL A 280 20.94 -10.65 5.85
C VAL A 280 20.83 -11.47 4.56
N GLU A 281 19.93 -12.44 4.55
CA GLU A 281 19.51 -13.12 3.32
C GLU A 281 18.43 -12.29 2.61
N TYR A 282 18.76 -11.69 1.46
CA TYR A 282 17.80 -10.92 0.68
C TYR A 282 16.97 -11.81 -0.22
N GLN A 283 15.66 -11.75 -0.05
CA GLN A 283 14.70 -12.48 -0.85
C GLN A 283 13.71 -11.52 -1.53
N TYR A 284 13.72 -11.49 -2.85
CA TYR A 284 12.76 -10.72 -3.67
C TYR A 284 11.54 -11.59 -3.94
N ALA A 285 10.80 -11.88 -2.89
CA ALA A 285 9.74 -12.86 -2.84
C ALA A 285 8.61 -12.61 -3.83
N THR A 286 7.97 -13.65 -4.35
CA THR A 286 6.65 -13.58 -4.98
C THR A 286 5.59 -13.25 -3.93
N ILE A 287 4.36 -12.95 -4.34
CA ILE A 287 3.26 -12.67 -3.39
C ILE A 287 3.05 -13.87 -2.45
N ASN A 288 3.04 -15.08 -3.00
CA ASN A 288 2.84 -16.32 -2.25
C ASN A 288 3.97 -16.56 -1.24
N GLN A 289 5.21 -16.40 -1.66
CA GLN A 289 6.38 -16.50 -0.79
C GLN A 289 6.36 -15.44 0.31
N TRP A 290 5.95 -14.20 0.00
CA TRP A 290 5.90 -13.12 0.98
C TRP A 290 4.86 -13.40 2.09
N ILE A 291 3.69 -13.93 1.74
CA ILE A 291 2.70 -14.37 2.74
C ILE A 291 3.30 -15.46 3.61
N ASN A 292 3.94 -16.48 3.02
CA ASN A 292 4.58 -17.58 3.75
C ASN A 292 5.72 -17.09 4.64
N LEU A 293 6.51 -16.10 4.19
CA LEU A 293 7.59 -15.51 4.99
C LEU A 293 7.06 -14.76 6.23
N ILE A 294 5.87 -14.18 6.16
CA ILE A 294 5.23 -13.60 7.35
C ILE A 294 4.68 -14.70 8.24
N GLU A 295 3.91 -15.62 7.68
CA GLU A 295 3.23 -16.68 8.45
C GLU A 295 4.20 -17.58 9.25
N SER A 296 5.37 -17.86 8.67
CA SER A 296 6.35 -18.82 9.25
C SER A 296 7.47 -18.15 10.04
N ALA A 297 7.50 -16.82 10.15
CA ALA A 297 8.52 -16.10 10.90
C ALA A 297 8.31 -16.26 12.41
N GLU A 298 9.41 -16.34 13.18
CA GLU A 298 9.35 -16.24 14.65
C GLU A 298 8.88 -14.82 15.06
N ILE A 299 9.34 -13.80 14.32
CA ILE A 299 8.94 -12.41 14.48
C ILE A 299 9.16 -11.63 13.18
N VAL A 300 8.35 -10.63 12.94
CA VAL A 300 8.47 -9.73 11.79
C VAL A 300 8.85 -8.32 12.25
N ALA A 301 9.92 -7.76 11.70
CA ALA A 301 10.25 -6.36 11.82
C ALA A 301 9.79 -5.63 10.54
N THR A 302 8.93 -4.61 10.67
CA THR A 302 8.36 -3.98 9.49
C THR A 302 8.12 -2.48 9.62
N THR A 303 8.19 -1.77 8.50
CA THR A 303 7.77 -0.36 8.35
C THR A 303 6.48 -0.22 7.54
N SER A 304 5.84 -1.37 7.22
CA SER A 304 4.70 -1.44 6.30
C SER A 304 3.37 -1.63 7.00
N PHE A 305 2.35 -0.86 6.59
CA PHE A 305 0.97 -1.11 7.01
C PHE A 305 0.52 -2.54 6.67
N HIS A 306 0.72 -2.99 5.43
CA HIS A 306 0.31 -4.34 5.04
C HIS A 306 1.18 -5.43 5.68
N GLY A 307 2.45 -5.13 6.01
CA GLY A 307 3.27 -6.01 6.84
C GLY A 307 2.60 -6.28 8.18
N VAL A 308 2.17 -5.23 8.87
CA VAL A 308 1.43 -5.33 10.14
C VAL A 308 0.09 -6.08 9.96
N VAL A 309 -0.69 -5.75 8.92
CA VAL A 309 -1.97 -6.42 8.65
C VAL A 309 -1.78 -7.93 8.50
N PHE A 310 -0.80 -8.37 7.72
CA PHE A 310 -0.57 -9.81 7.52
C PHE A 310 -0.01 -10.49 8.75
N CYS A 311 0.78 -9.82 9.58
CA CYS A 311 1.17 -10.33 10.90
C CYS A 311 -0.06 -10.56 11.80
N ILE A 312 -1.00 -9.63 11.82
CA ILE A 312 -2.25 -9.76 12.57
C ILE A 312 -3.09 -10.94 12.05
N LEU A 313 -3.26 -11.07 10.73
CA LEU A 313 -4.05 -12.14 10.12
C LEU A 313 -3.47 -13.53 10.37
N HIS A 314 -2.14 -13.65 10.48
CA HIS A 314 -1.45 -14.93 10.67
C HIS A 314 -1.01 -15.19 12.12
N HIS A 315 -1.34 -14.28 13.06
CA HIS A 315 -0.90 -14.33 14.47
C HIS A 315 0.63 -14.39 14.63
N THR A 316 1.34 -13.72 13.73
CA THR A 316 2.80 -13.64 13.79
C THR A 316 3.21 -12.43 14.62
N PRO A 317 4.04 -12.62 15.67
CA PRO A 317 4.58 -11.51 16.45
C PRO A 317 5.30 -10.49 15.55
N PHE A 318 5.20 -9.20 15.87
CA PHE A 318 5.83 -8.18 15.04
C PHE A 318 6.29 -6.96 15.83
N ILE A 319 7.22 -6.21 15.25
CA ILE A 319 7.59 -4.86 15.67
C ILE A 319 7.38 -3.93 14.48
N TYR A 320 6.55 -2.91 14.65
CA TYR A 320 6.36 -1.87 13.67
C TYR A 320 7.28 -0.68 13.96
N PHE A 321 8.13 -0.32 13.01
CA PHE A 321 8.99 0.85 13.05
C PHE A 321 8.34 2.02 12.30
N PRO A 322 7.90 3.08 13.01
CA PRO A 322 7.28 4.23 12.38
C PRO A 322 8.24 4.96 11.43
N LEU A 323 7.76 5.31 10.26
CA LEU A 323 8.52 6.05 9.27
C LEU A 323 8.78 7.49 9.72
N SER A 324 9.91 8.06 9.31
CA SER A 324 10.31 9.43 9.61
C SER A 324 10.11 10.39 8.40
N GLY A 325 10.26 11.70 8.65
CA GLY A 325 10.27 12.73 7.62
C GLY A 325 8.99 12.77 6.76
N LYS A 326 9.13 12.84 5.46
CA LYS A 326 8.00 12.98 4.52
C LYS A 326 7.06 11.77 4.49
N TYR A 327 7.52 10.61 4.95
CA TYR A 327 6.75 9.38 4.97
C TYR A 327 5.97 9.16 6.27
N SER A 328 6.25 9.96 7.33
CA SER A 328 5.61 9.86 8.64
C SER A 328 4.08 10.00 8.59
N ARG A 329 3.55 10.70 7.58
CA ARG A 329 2.09 10.86 7.38
C ARG A 329 1.37 9.52 7.23
N GLY A 330 2.06 8.49 6.75
CA GLY A 330 1.51 7.15 6.58
C GLY A 330 1.36 6.36 7.87
N ASN A 331 2.03 6.76 8.97
CA ASN A 331 2.04 6.01 10.22
C ASN A 331 0.68 5.96 10.90
N ASN A 332 -0.17 6.98 10.76
CA ASN A 332 -1.48 7.05 11.42
C ASN A 332 -2.33 5.81 11.15
N ARG A 333 -2.25 5.23 9.96
CA ARG A 333 -3.00 4.01 9.58
C ARG A 333 -2.63 2.81 10.46
N VAL A 334 -1.33 2.66 10.75
CA VAL A 334 -0.84 1.59 11.63
C VAL A 334 -1.14 1.91 13.09
N VAL A 335 -0.94 3.16 13.49
CA VAL A 335 -1.22 3.61 14.86
C VAL A 335 -2.70 3.43 15.19
N ASP A 336 -3.62 3.89 14.33
CA ASP A 336 -5.07 3.73 14.51
C ASP A 336 -5.44 2.24 14.61
N LEU A 337 -4.95 1.41 13.69
CA LEU A 337 -5.19 -0.04 13.68
C LEU A 337 -4.68 -0.74 14.95
N CYS A 338 -3.43 -0.45 15.35
CA CYS A 338 -2.84 -1.04 16.54
C CYS A 338 -3.56 -0.59 17.82
N GLN A 339 -4.03 0.66 17.89
CA GLN A 339 -4.83 1.14 19.01
C GLN A 339 -6.17 0.43 19.08
N ASP A 340 -6.89 0.29 17.97
CA ASP A 340 -8.19 -0.36 17.90
C ASP A 340 -8.11 -1.86 18.24
N LEU A 341 -6.97 -2.50 17.95
CA LEU A 341 -6.73 -3.92 18.23
C LEU A 341 -5.95 -4.19 19.53
N SER A 342 -5.66 -3.18 20.36
CA SER A 342 -4.83 -3.30 21.58
C SER A 342 -3.40 -3.77 21.33
N LEU A 343 -2.83 -3.41 20.18
CA LEU A 343 -1.48 -3.77 19.74
C LEU A 343 -0.48 -2.59 19.81
N SER A 344 -0.79 -1.53 20.57
CA SER A 344 0.08 -0.35 20.68
C SER A 344 1.48 -0.69 21.21
N GLY A 345 1.63 -1.75 22.01
CA GLY A 345 2.91 -2.26 22.49
C GLY A 345 3.81 -2.82 21.40
N GLN A 346 3.30 -3.04 20.19
CA GLN A 346 4.07 -3.51 19.03
C GLN A 346 4.62 -2.35 18.17
N ILE A 347 4.37 -1.10 18.56
CA ILE A 347 4.87 0.09 17.88
C ILE A 347 6.16 0.54 18.56
N TRP A 348 7.27 0.44 17.84
CA TRP A 348 8.56 0.90 18.36
C TRP A 348 8.61 2.42 18.59
N HIS A 349 9.29 2.81 19.66
CA HIS A 349 9.62 4.21 19.97
C HIS A 349 10.97 4.28 20.72
N PRO A 350 11.69 5.42 20.73
CA PRO A 350 13.06 5.51 21.24
C PRO A 350 13.28 5.12 22.73
N LYS A 351 12.20 4.96 23.50
CA LYS A 351 12.27 4.54 24.91
C LYS A 351 11.89 3.06 25.10
N ALA A 352 11.52 2.36 24.02
CA ALA A 352 11.15 0.95 24.07
C ALA A 352 12.39 0.06 23.98
N SER A 353 12.43 -1.01 24.76
CA SER A 353 13.42 -2.07 24.63
C SER A 353 12.97 -3.01 23.50
N LEU A 354 13.78 -3.15 22.45
CA LEU A 354 13.50 -4.12 21.38
C LEU A 354 13.45 -5.54 21.91
N GLU A 355 14.31 -5.89 22.89
CA GLU A 355 14.33 -7.22 23.50
C GLU A 355 13.03 -7.53 24.26
N GLU A 356 12.48 -6.55 24.99
CA GLU A 356 11.17 -6.69 25.63
C GLU A 356 10.04 -6.82 24.60
N MET A 357 10.07 -6.02 23.54
CA MET A 357 9.06 -6.06 22.47
C MET A 357 9.07 -7.40 21.72
N MET A 358 10.26 -8.01 21.51
CA MET A 358 10.36 -9.31 20.86
C MET A 358 9.78 -10.45 21.71
N ASN A 359 9.78 -10.29 23.02
CA ASN A 359 9.26 -11.28 23.98
C ASN A 359 7.86 -10.93 24.50
N ASN A 360 7.21 -9.91 23.95
CA ASN A 360 5.88 -9.48 24.39
C ASN A 360 4.81 -10.45 23.92
N ASP A 361 4.06 -11.01 24.86
CA ASP A 361 2.92 -11.88 24.56
C ASP A 361 1.74 -11.06 24.02
N ILE A 362 1.26 -11.44 22.87
CA ILE A 362 0.09 -10.82 22.23
C ILE A 362 -1.14 -11.65 22.55
N ASN A 363 -2.17 -11.02 23.09
CA ASN A 363 -3.46 -11.68 23.31
C ASN A 363 -4.24 -11.77 21.99
N TRP A 364 -3.91 -12.77 21.18
CA TRP A 364 -4.52 -12.98 19.88
C TRP A 364 -6.04 -13.20 19.95
N ALA A 365 -6.55 -13.79 21.02
CA ALA A 365 -8.00 -13.98 21.20
C ALA A 365 -8.75 -12.63 21.28
N ASP A 366 -8.21 -11.64 22.00
CA ASP A 366 -8.77 -10.28 22.06
C ASP A 366 -8.64 -9.57 20.70
N VAL A 367 -7.50 -9.72 20.04
CA VAL A 367 -7.26 -9.17 18.68
C VAL A 367 -8.29 -9.72 17.70
N ASP A 368 -8.50 -11.05 17.68
CA ASP A 368 -9.44 -11.71 16.78
C ASP A 368 -10.89 -11.25 17.00
N LEU A 369 -11.29 -11.11 18.27
CA LEU A 369 -12.63 -10.62 18.61
C LEU A 369 -12.85 -9.20 18.08
N LYS A 370 -11.89 -8.30 18.29
CA LYS A 370 -11.95 -6.92 17.81
C LYS A 370 -11.93 -6.85 16.29
N LEU A 371 -11.01 -7.58 15.65
CA LEU A 371 -10.91 -7.64 14.19
C LEU A 371 -12.18 -8.20 13.56
N LYS A 372 -12.79 -9.23 14.14
CA LYS A 372 -14.07 -9.78 13.69
C LYS A 372 -15.18 -8.73 13.71
N ASN A 373 -15.27 -7.92 14.76
CA ASN A 373 -16.27 -6.86 14.85
C ASN A 373 -16.04 -5.79 13.76
N MET A 374 -14.80 -5.31 13.60
CA MET A 374 -14.44 -4.35 12.57
C MET A 374 -14.70 -4.89 11.15
N ARG A 375 -14.41 -6.17 10.93
CA ARG A 375 -14.69 -6.87 9.67
C ARG A 375 -16.18 -6.92 9.37
N ASN A 376 -17.00 -7.31 10.34
CA ASN A 376 -18.46 -7.38 10.20
C ASN A 376 -19.06 -6.01 9.85
N GLU A 377 -18.65 -4.95 10.53
CA GLU A 377 -19.09 -3.58 10.24
C GLU A 377 -18.70 -3.17 8.80
N SER A 378 -17.50 -3.50 8.40
CA SER A 378 -16.99 -3.18 7.07
C SER A 378 -17.67 -4.00 5.95
N GLN A 379 -17.97 -5.27 6.20
CA GLN A 379 -18.76 -6.11 5.30
C GLN A 379 -20.20 -5.60 5.17
N ASN A 380 -20.82 -5.18 6.28
CA ASN A 380 -22.15 -4.57 6.28
C ASN A 380 -22.17 -3.25 5.48
N PHE A 381 -21.14 -2.41 5.64
CA PHE A 381 -21.00 -1.20 4.81
C PHE A 381 -20.94 -1.55 3.32
N LEU A 382 -20.08 -2.49 2.94
CA LEU A 382 -19.92 -2.90 1.53
C LEU A 382 -21.24 -3.48 0.97
N TYR A 383 -21.89 -4.37 1.70
CA TYR A 383 -23.17 -4.95 1.31
C TYR A 383 -24.25 -3.89 1.12
N ASN A 384 -24.46 -3.02 2.11
CA ASN A 384 -25.49 -1.97 2.06
C ASN A 384 -25.24 -0.94 0.96
N SER A 385 -23.97 -0.72 0.59
CA SER A 385 -23.61 0.19 -0.50
C SER A 385 -23.99 -0.36 -1.88
N LEU A 386 -24.17 -1.68 -2.01
CA LEU A 386 -24.43 -2.35 -3.28
C LEU A 386 -25.93 -2.65 -3.52
N ILE A 387 -26.73 -2.71 -2.46
CA ILE A 387 -28.20 -2.82 -2.60
C ILE A 387 -28.81 -1.43 -2.80
#